data_33195f69e82813aa227287e2e3d2ee0b
#
_entry.id   33195f69e82813aa227287e2e3d2ee0b
#
_cell.length_a   1.000
_cell.length_b   1.000
_cell.length_c   1.000
_cell.angle_alpha   90.00
_cell.angle_beta   90.00
_cell.angle_gamma   90.00
#
_symmetry.space_group_name_H-M   'P 1'
#
loop_
_entity.id
_entity.type
_entity.pdbx_description
1 polymer ?
#
loop_
_entity_poly.entity_id
_entity_poly.type
_entity_poly.pdbx_seq_one_letter_code
_entity_poly.pdbx_strand_id
1 'polypeptide(L)'
;FADRPAGKLSGGMKQKLSLCAALIHHPEVLFLDEPTFGVDPISRRSFWELIDRLAAGGTTVFVSTHYMEEAEYCHRLALMNRGRLIALDRPAALREQMSEPILEITASHGPEAAQALREAPGVIEAAMFGRDVHVVVSDAAAATVALPAYLKGRGIAVTSIGPVRPSLEDVFVALVRREGGAVAG
;
A
#
# COMPACT_ATOMS: atom_id res chain seq x y z
N PHE A 1 13.30 31.09 5.12
CA PHE A 1 14.29 30.07 5.52
C PHE A 1 15.62 30.15 4.75
N ALA A 2 15.78 31.14 3.84
CA ALA A 2 16.98 31.27 2.99
C ALA A 2 18.30 31.31 3.79
N ASP A 3 18.29 31.97 4.96
CA ASP A 3 19.47 32.10 5.80
C ASP A 3 19.67 30.92 6.79
N ARG A 4 18.81 29.93 6.76
CA ARG A 4 18.91 28.78 7.67
C ARG A 4 19.88 27.73 7.12
N PRO A 5 20.92 27.32 7.86
CA PRO A 5 21.78 26.21 7.45
C PRO A 5 20.99 24.94 7.15
N ALA A 6 21.32 24.23 6.06
CA ALA A 6 20.63 23.02 5.63
C ALA A 6 20.55 21.95 6.73
N GLY A 7 21.56 21.85 7.59
CA GLY A 7 21.55 20.94 8.74
C GLY A 7 20.43 21.19 9.77
N LYS A 8 19.90 22.43 9.83
CA LYS A 8 18.82 22.83 10.74
C LYS A 8 17.42 22.78 10.10
N LEU A 9 17.30 22.31 8.88
CA LEU A 9 16.02 22.10 8.21
C LEU A 9 15.34 20.83 8.74
N SER A 10 13.98 20.83 8.73
CA SER A 10 13.22 19.60 9.00
C SER A 10 13.44 18.55 7.91
N GLY A 11 13.08 17.30 8.17
CA GLY A 11 13.18 16.20 7.18
C GLY A 11 12.50 16.57 5.86
N GLY A 12 11.23 16.97 5.92
CA GLY A 12 10.49 17.39 4.73
C GLY A 12 11.06 18.61 4.00
N MET A 13 11.67 19.56 4.74
CA MET A 13 12.36 20.69 4.10
C MET A 13 13.64 20.26 3.40
N LYS A 14 14.39 19.29 3.96
CA LYS A 14 15.58 18.71 3.31
C LYS A 14 15.19 17.97 2.03
N GLN A 15 14.13 17.20 2.07
CA GLN A 15 13.63 16.49 0.87
C GLN A 15 13.21 17.46 -0.24
N LYS A 16 12.47 18.52 0.10
CA LYS A 16 12.13 19.58 -0.88
C LYS A 16 13.37 20.28 -1.43
N LEU A 17 14.36 20.57 -0.59
CA LEU A 17 15.63 21.18 -1.02
C LEU A 17 16.40 20.26 -1.98
N SER A 18 16.49 18.95 -1.66
CA SER A 18 17.13 17.95 -2.53
C SER A 18 16.43 17.86 -3.88
N LEU A 19 15.10 17.84 -3.89
CA LEU A 19 14.34 17.86 -5.13
C LEU A 19 14.59 19.13 -5.95
N CYS A 20 14.56 20.31 -5.30
CA CYS A 20 14.87 21.57 -5.98
C CYS A 20 16.28 21.55 -6.58
N ALA A 21 17.27 21.03 -5.87
CA ALA A 21 18.65 20.91 -6.38
C ALA A 21 18.72 19.98 -7.61
N ALA A 22 17.99 18.86 -7.59
CA ALA A 22 17.91 17.94 -8.72
C ALA A 22 17.20 18.50 -9.95
N LEU A 23 16.36 19.53 -9.78
CA LEU A 23 15.59 20.14 -10.85
C LEU A 23 16.28 21.33 -11.54
N ILE A 24 17.39 21.86 -10.97
CA ILE A 24 18.08 23.06 -11.49
C ILE A 24 18.49 22.90 -12.96
N HIS A 25 18.87 21.70 -13.39
CA HIS A 25 19.33 21.43 -14.75
C HIS A 25 18.24 20.91 -15.69
N HIS A 26 16.97 20.99 -15.30
CA HIS A 26 15.81 20.56 -16.08
C HIS A 26 15.94 19.13 -16.66
N PRO A 27 16.04 18.09 -15.80
CA PRO A 27 16.28 16.73 -16.26
C PRO A 27 15.09 16.17 -17.03
N GLU A 28 15.36 15.40 -18.08
CA GLU A 28 14.33 14.62 -18.79
C GLU A 28 13.86 13.42 -17.97
N VAL A 29 14.77 12.87 -17.15
CA VAL A 29 14.51 11.73 -16.26
C VAL A 29 14.98 12.05 -14.85
N LEU A 30 14.12 11.82 -13.87
CA LEU A 30 14.36 12.05 -12.45
C LEU A 30 14.18 10.75 -11.68
N PHE A 31 15.20 10.36 -10.90
CA PHE A 31 15.14 9.23 -9.99
C PHE A 31 15.04 9.72 -8.55
N LEU A 32 14.03 9.26 -7.83
CA LEU A 32 13.75 9.60 -6.45
C LEU A 32 13.68 8.31 -5.62
N ASP A 33 14.62 8.15 -4.72
CA ASP A 33 14.67 6.98 -3.83
C ASP A 33 14.09 7.35 -2.47
N GLU A 34 12.96 6.72 -2.10
CA GLU A 34 12.21 6.94 -0.85
C GLU A 34 12.01 8.44 -0.51
N PRO A 35 11.52 9.28 -1.47
CA PRO A 35 11.64 10.74 -1.34
C PRO A 35 10.78 11.34 -0.22
N THR A 36 9.85 10.60 0.34
CA THR A 36 8.93 11.03 1.40
C THR A 36 9.20 10.34 2.73
N PHE A 37 10.28 9.57 2.82
CA PHE A 37 10.66 8.92 4.07
C PHE A 37 10.87 9.93 5.19
N GLY A 38 10.21 9.73 6.34
CA GLY A 38 10.29 10.65 7.49
C GLY A 38 9.64 12.02 7.29
N VAL A 39 8.82 12.17 6.25
CA VAL A 39 8.04 13.40 5.96
C VAL A 39 6.64 13.25 6.55
N ASP A 40 6.14 14.31 7.19
CA ASP A 40 4.77 14.34 7.72
C ASP A 40 3.70 14.20 6.62
N PRO A 41 2.49 13.71 6.92
CA PRO A 41 1.46 13.42 5.91
C PRO A 41 1.06 14.61 5.05
N ILE A 42 1.01 15.83 5.60
CA ILE A 42 0.63 17.05 4.85
C ILE A 42 1.73 17.41 3.85
N SER A 43 2.98 17.40 4.31
CA SER A 43 4.14 17.65 3.45
C SER A 43 4.32 16.58 2.39
N ARG A 44 4.01 15.31 2.70
CA ARG A 44 4.04 14.19 1.77
C ARG A 44 3.08 14.41 0.60
N ARG A 45 1.83 14.77 0.88
CA ARG A 45 0.85 15.08 -0.16
C ARG A 45 1.32 16.20 -1.08
N SER A 46 1.82 17.32 -0.51
CA SER A 46 2.36 18.42 -1.30
C SER A 46 3.57 18.03 -2.16
N PHE A 47 4.35 17.03 -1.71
CA PHE A 47 5.48 16.50 -2.46
C PHE A 47 5.00 15.71 -3.69
N TRP A 48 3.99 14.86 -3.53
CA TRP A 48 3.39 14.11 -4.62
C TRP A 48 2.70 15.01 -5.65
N GLU A 49 2.01 16.07 -5.22
CA GLU A 49 1.45 17.08 -6.11
C GLU A 49 2.52 17.78 -6.96
N LEU A 50 3.74 17.95 -6.41
CA LEU A 50 4.86 18.48 -7.15
C LEU A 50 5.41 17.48 -8.18
N ILE A 51 5.54 16.20 -7.80
CA ILE A 51 5.96 15.13 -8.70
C ILE A 51 4.99 15.02 -9.89
N ASP A 52 3.69 15.03 -9.63
CA ASP A 52 2.66 14.98 -10.66
C ASP A 52 2.78 16.13 -11.66
N ARG A 53 2.98 17.37 -11.17
CA ARG A 53 3.22 18.54 -12.05
C ARG A 53 4.48 18.39 -12.90
N LEU A 54 5.56 17.80 -12.37
CA LEU A 54 6.78 17.54 -13.12
C LEU A 54 6.53 16.51 -14.22
N ALA A 55 5.82 15.45 -13.92
CA ALA A 55 5.45 14.42 -14.88
C ALA A 55 4.53 15.00 -15.98
N ALA A 56 3.54 15.80 -15.62
CA ALA A 56 2.68 16.51 -16.57
C ALA A 56 3.46 17.50 -17.45
N GLY A 57 4.57 18.05 -16.94
CA GLY A 57 5.50 18.92 -17.68
C GLY A 57 6.46 18.17 -18.61
N GLY A 58 6.38 16.83 -18.68
CA GLY A 58 7.17 16.00 -19.59
C GLY A 58 8.41 15.35 -18.96
N THR A 59 8.68 15.56 -17.68
CA THR A 59 9.76 14.85 -16.98
C THR A 59 9.33 13.41 -16.67
N THR A 60 10.13 12.43 -17.06
CA THR A 60 9.92 11.03 -16.63
C THR A 60 10.41 10.87 -15.20
N VAL A 61 9.53 10.52 -14.27
CA VAL A 61 9.90 10.38 -12.85
C VAL A 61 9.81 8.92 -12.44
N PHE A 62 10.94 8.39 -11.93
CA PHE A 62 11.03 7.10 -11.26
C PHE A 62 11.09 7.32 -9.76
N VAL A 63 10.15 6.71 -9.03
CA VAL A 63 10.10 6.81 -7.56
C VAL A 63 10.16 5.41 -6.97
N SER A 64 11.08 5.17 -6.05
CA SER A 64 10.96 4.03 -5.13
C SER A 64 10.20 4.45 -3.88
N THR A 65 9.33 3.59 -3.41
CA THR A 65 8.62 3.75 -2.12
C THR A 65 8.18 2.42 -1.58
N HIS A 66 8.13 2.29 -0.26
CA HIS A 66 7.50 1.15 0.42
C HIS A 66 6.07 1.48 0.90
N TYR A 67 5.62 2.71 0.72
CA TYR A 67 4.25 3.12 1.05
C TYR A 67 3.31 2.81 -0.12
N MET A 68 2.46 1.80 0.03
CA MET A 68 1.50 1.42 -1.02
C MET A 68 0.48 2.53 -1.34
N GLU A 69 0.16 3.38 -0.36
CA GLU A 69 -0.66 4.57 -0.58
C GLU A 69 -0.04 5.54 -1.59
N GLU A 70 1.28 5.64 -1.61
CA GLU A 70 2.01 6.50 -2.56
C GLU A 70 2.02 5.92 -3.97
N ALA A 71 2.01 4.60 -4.07
CA ALA A 71 1.93 3.90 -5.34
C ALA A 71 0.64 4.25 -6.13
N GLU A 72 -0.42 4.66 -5.42
CA GLU A 72 -1.68 5.12 -6.05
C GLU A 72 -1.52 6.39 -6.91
N TYR A 73 -0.51 7.22 -6.62
CA TYR A 73 -0.22 8.41 -7.40
C TYR A 73 0.57 8.13 -8.69
N CYS A 74 1.07 6.90 -8.84
CA CYS A 74 1.91 6.54 -9.99
C CYS A 74 1.09 6.13 -11.21
N HIS A 75 1.53 6.52 -12.40
CA HIS A 75 0.91 6.07 -13.66
C HIS A 75 1.14 4.58 -13.94
N ARG A 76 2.29 4.06 -13.50
CA ARG A 76 2.67 2.64 -13.62
C ARG A 76 3.43 2.22 -12.38
N LEU A 77 3.27 0.97 -11.99
CA LEU A 77 3.92 0.36 -10.86
C LEU A 77 4.78 -0.82 -11.29
N ALA A 78 5.98 -0.87 -10.76
CA ALA A 78 6.85 -2.03 -10.79
C ALA A 78 6.88 -2.63 -9.38
N LEU A 79 6.13 -3.70 -9.15
CA LEU A 79 6.15 -4.41 -7.88
C LEU A 79 7.34 -5.35 -7.84
N MET A 80 8.15 -5.24 -6.81
CA MET A 80 9.39 -6.03 -6.66
C MET A 80 9.35 -6.87 -5.38
N ASN A 81 9.82 -8.10 -5.48
CA ASN A 81 10.01 -8.98 -4.34
C ASN A 81 11.36 -9.71 -4.47
N ARG A 82 12.17 -9.69 -3.42
CA ARG A 82 13.49 -10.36 -3.37
C ARG A 82 14.38 -10.07 -4.59
N GLY A 83 14.40 -8.80 -5.03
CA GLY A 83 15.19 -8.35 -6.19
C GLY A 83 14.62 -8.75 -7.56
N ARG A 84 13.40 -9.30 -7.60
CA ARG A 84 12.72 -9.67 -8.85
C ARG A 84 11.51 -8.78 -9.09
N LEU A 85 11.30 -8.41 -10.35
CA LEU A 85 10.08 -7.75 -10.78
C LEU A 85 8.96 -8.80 -10.85
N ILE A 86 7.92 -8.64 -10.01
CA ILE A 86 6.79 -9.58 -9.94
C ILE A 86 5.56 -9.10 -10.69
N ALA A 87 5.42 -7.79 -10.90
CA ALA A 87 4.38 -7.21 -11.74
C ALA A 87 4.81 -5.82 -12.24
N LEU A 88 4.29 -5.45 -13.42
CA LEU A 88 4.51 -4.13 -14.00
C LEU A 88 3.25 -3.73 -14.77
N ASP A 89 2.44 -2.85 -14.19
CA ASP A 89 1.23 -2.34 -14.84
C ASP A 89 0.73 -1.05 -14.16
N ARG A 90 -0.41 -0.53 -14.61
CA ARG A 90 -1.13 0.56 -13.94
C ARG A 90 -1.79 0.06 -12.66
N PRO A 91 -1.95 0.91 -11.62
CA PRO A 91 -2.59 0.51 -10.36
C PRO A 91 -3.95 -0.19 -10.55
N ALA A 92 -4.81 0.34 -11.42
CA ALA A 92 -6.12 -0.24 -11.70
C ALA A 92 -6.01 -1.66 -12.31
N ALA A 93 -5.14 -1.82 -13.32
CA ALA A 93 -4.93 -3.13 -13.97
C ALA A 93 -4.36 -4.17 -13.01
N LEU A 94 -3.48 -3.77 -12.10
CA LEU A 94 -2.96 -4.66 -11.06
C LEU A 94 -4.06 -5.15 -10.12
N ARG A 95 -5.00 -4.29 -9.73
CA ARG A 95 -6.16 -4.71 -8.91
C ARG A 95 -7.09 -5.66 -9.65
N GLU A 96 -7.31 -5.44 -10.95
CA GLU A 96 -8.13 -6.31 -11.80
C GLU A 96 -7.54 -7.71 -11.99
N GLN A 97 -6.23 -7.89 -11.78
CA GLN A 97 -5.58 -9.20 -11.82
C GLN A 97 -5.86 -10.05 -10.58
N MET A 98 -6.42 -9.47 -9.54
CA MET A 98 -6.82 -10.20 -8.34
C MET A 98 -8.18 -10.83 -8.56
N SER A 99 -8.23 -12.16 -8.63
CA SER A 99 -9.43 -12.95 -8.89
C SER A 99 -10.18 -13.36 -7.62
N GLU A 100 -9.46 -13.45 -6.51
CA GLU A 100 -10.01 -13.86 -5.23
C GLU A 100 -10.80 -12.69 -4.59
N PRO A 101 -12.02 -12.97 -4.10
CA PRO A 101 -12.81 -11.95 -3.40
C PRO A 101 -12.19 -11.59 -2.05
N ILE A 102 -12.30 -10.31 -1.69
CA ILE A 102 -11.88 -9.78 -0.41
C ILE A 102 -13.09 -9.33 0.38
N LEU A 103 -13.10 -9.69 1.66
CA LEU A 103 -14.04 -9.16 2.64
C LEU A 103 -13.28 -8.26 3.61
N GLU A 104 -13.87 -7.11 3.94
CA GLU A 104 -13.44 -6.26 5.04
C GLU A 104 -14.26 -6.60 6.28
N ILE A 105 -13.57 -6.82 7.39
CA ILE A 105 -14.18 -7.16 8.68
C ILE A 105 -13.77 -6.13 9.72
N THR A 106 -14.74 -5.43 10.31
CA THR A 106 -14.54 -4.62 11.50
C THR A 106 -14.83 -5.46 12.74
N ALA A 107 -13.82 -5.65 13.58
CA ALA A 107 -13.93 -6.48 14.79
C ALA A 107 -13.47 -5.72 16.04
N SER A 108 -13.93 -6.16 17.23
CA SER A 108 -13.58 -5.56 18.53
C SER A 108 -12.09 -5.62 18.85
N HIS A 109 -11.39 -6.64 18.34
CA HIS A 109 -9.97 -6.90 18.54
C HIS A 109 -9.36 -7.28 17.18
N GLY A 110 -9.01 -6.27 16.38
CA GLY A 110 -8.54 -6.44 15.00
C GLY A 110 -7.33 -7.39 14.86
N PRO A 111 -6.23 -7.20 15.60
CA PRO A 111 -5.06 -8.08 15.50
C PRO A 111 -5.37 -9.54 15.83
N GLU A 112 -6.13 -9.79 16.91
CA GLU A 112 -6.55 -11.13 17.30
C GLU A 112 -7.52 -11.74 16.27
N ALA A 113 -8.40 -10.92 15.68
CA ALA A 113 -9.29 -11.35 14.63
C ALA A 113 -8.49 -11.75 13.38
N ALA A 114 -7.52 -10.95 12.96
CA ALA A 114 -6.66 -11.26 11.83
C ALA A 114 -5.89 -12.58 12.04
N GLN A 115 -5.35 -12.77 13.24
CA GLN A 115 -4.65 -14.02 13.57
C GLN A 115 -5.59 -15.23 13.54
N ALA A 116 -6.77 -15.12 14.15
CA ALA A 116 -7.75 -16.21 14.17
C ALA A 116 -8.25 -16.55 12.77
N LEU A 117 -8.48 -15.54 11.93
CA LEU A 117 -8.99 -15.72 10.58
C LEU A 117 -8.01 -16.42 9.64
N ARG A 118 -6.71 -16.34 9.87
CA ARG A 118 -5.70 -17.10 9.09
C ARG A 118 -5.88 -18.61 9.17
N GLU A 119 -6.50 -19.09 10.24
CA GLU A 119 -6.78 -20.51 10.47
C GLU A 119 -8.23 -20.90 10.13
N ALA A 120 -9.06 -19.94 9.71
CA ALA A 120 -10.47 -20.18 9.45
C ALA A 120 -10.69 -20.93 8.13
N PRO A 121 -11.63 -21.88 8.08
CA PRO A 121 -11.96 -22.58 6.83
C PRO A 121 -12.41 -21.62 5.73
N GLY A 122 -11.89 -21.81 4.52
CA GLY A 122 -12.23 -20.98 3.34
C GLY A 122 -11.51 -19.64 3.28
N VAL A 123 -10.72 -19.31 4.29
CA VAL A 123 -9.82 -18.14 4.27
C VAL A 123 -8.51 -18.54 3.60
N ILE A 124 -8.08 -17.71 2.67
CA ILE A 124 -6.82 -17.87 1.95
C ILE A 124 -5.74 -17.01 2.65
N GLU A 125 -6.15 -15.82 3.09
CA GLU A 125 -5.28 -14.87 3.79
C GLU A 125 -6.10 -13.92 4.65
N ALA A 126 -5.51 -13.45 5.76
CA ALA A 126 -6.08 -12.40 6.58
C ALA A 126 -4.96 -11.48 7.10
N ALA A 127 -5.13 -10.19 6.91
CA ALA A 127 -4.18 -9.15 7.33
C ALA A 127 -4.91 -7.91 7.86
N MET A 128 -4.24 -7.17 8.73
CA MET A 128 -4.73 -5.86 9.18
C MET A 128 -4.67 -4.87 8.02
N PHE A 129 -5.72 -4.08 7.85
CA PHE A 129 -5.79 -2.95 6.95
C PHE A 129 -6.35 -1.75 7.72
N GLY A 130 -5.47 -0.88 8.16
CA GLY A 130 -5.83 0.20 9.06
C GLY A 130 -6.40 -0.33 10.38
N ARG A 131 -7.70 -0.12 10.62
CA ARG A 131 -8.43 -0.60 11.79
C ARG A 131 -9.18 -1.92 11.56
N ASP A 132 -9.37 -2.26 10.30
CA ASP A 132 -10.15 -3.39 9.84
C ASP A 132 -9.25 -4.55 9.44
N VAL A 133 -9.86 -5.70 9.17
CA VAL A 133 -9.17 -6.88 8.69
C VAL A 133 -9.62 -7.16 7.26
N HIS A 134 -8.70 -7.16 6.31
CA HIS A 134 -8.93 -7.67 4.97
C HIS A 134 -8.76 -9.18 4.97
N VAL A 135 -9.74 -9.88 4.42
CA VAL A 135 -9.76 -11.35 4.37
C VAL A 135 -9.98 -11.79 2.93
N VAL A 136 -8.96 -12.40 2.37
CA VAL A 136 -9.05 -13.05 1.06
C VAL A 136 -9.69 -14.41 1.25
N VAL A 137 -10.76 -14.69 0.52
CA VAL A 137 -11.55 -15.92 0.70
C VAL A 137 -11.78 -16.63 -0.63
N SER A 138 -12.07 -17.93 -0.56
CA SER A 138 -12.40 -18.72 -1.75
C SER A 138 -13.85 -18.48 -2.22
N ASP A 139 -14.77 -18.18 -1.29
CA ASP A 139 -16.18 -17.91 -1.54
C ASP A 139 -16.67 -16.81 -0.59
N ALA A 140 -16.97 -15.64 -1.15
CA ALA A 140 -17.40 -14.48 -0.37
C ALA A 140 -18.77 -14.69 0.30
N ALA A 141 -19.71 -15.39 -0.37
CA ALA A 141 -21.04 -15.61 0.18
C ALA A 141 -21.00 -16.54 1.39
N ALA A 142 -20.30 -17.66 1.26
CA ALA A 142 -20.09 -18.61 2.35
C ALA A 142 -19.33 -17.96 3.52
N ALA A 143 -18.25 -17.23 3.23
CA ALA A 143 -17.42 -16.56 4.25
C ALA A 143 -18.18 -15.47 5.01
N THR A 144 -19.02 -14.67 4.34
CA THR A 144 -19.81 -13.63 4.99
C THR A 144 -20.73 -14.17 6.08
N VAL A 145 -21.21 -15.41 5.93
CA VAL A 145 -22.06 -16.07 6.92
C VAL A 145 -21.22 -16.78 7.99
N ALA A 146 -20.15 -17.47 7.60
CA ALA A 146 -19.39 -18.34 8.49
C ALA A 146 -18.42 -17.58 9.41
N LEU A 147 -17.72 -16.54 8.90
CA LEU A 147 -16.65 -15.87 9.65
C LEU A 147 -17.12 -15.12 10.89
N PRO A 148 -18.28 -14.43 10.90
CA PRO A 148 -18.79 -13.82 12.15
C PRO A 148 -19.04 -14.84 13.26
N ALA A 149 -19.61 -16.02 12.92
CA ALA A 149 -19.84 -17.09 13.88
C ALA A 149 -18.51 -17.70 14.39
N TYR A 150 -17.53 -17.85 13.49
CA TYR A 150 -16.19 -18.34 13.81
C TYR A 150 -15.46 -17.42 14.80
N LEU A 151 -15.50 -16.10 14.59
CA LEU A 151 -14.90 -15.10 15.49
C LEU A 151 -15.65 -15.01 16.81
N LYS A 152 -17.00 -15.04 16.78
CA LYS A 152 -17.82 -15.04 18.01
C LYS A 152 -17.50 -16.23 18.91
N GLY A 153 -17.26 -17.42 18.37
CA GLY A 153 -16.83 -18.58 19.12
C GLY A 153 -15.48 -18.43 19.84
N ARG A 154 -14.71 -17.40 19.48
CA ARG A 154 -13.44 -17.01 20.09
C ARG A 154 -13.52 -15.73 20.95
N GLY A 155 -14.73 -15.27 21.22
CA GLY A 155 -14.95 -14.06 22.02
C GLY A 155 -14.71 -12.75 21.27
N ILE A 156 -14.58 -12.78 19.94
CA ILE A 156 -14.34 -11.59 19.12
C ILE A 156 -15.67 -11.16 18.47
N ALA A 157 -16.12 -9.96 18.79
CA ALA A 157 -17.34 -9.39 18.20
C ALA A 157 -17.04 -8.77 16.84
N VAL A 158 -17.87 -9.11 15.85
CA VAL A 158 -17.84 -8.50 14.51
C VAL A 158 -18.90 -7.41 14.45
N THR A 159 -18.49 -6.20 14.06
CA THR A 159 -19.37 -5.04 13.87
C THR A 159 -19.89 -4.96 12.45
N SER A 160 -19.04 -5.22 11.47
CA SER A 160 -19.40 -5.25 10.05
C SER A 160 -18.56 -6.26 9.28
N ILE A 161 -19.13 -6.80 8.22
CA ILE A 161 -18.45 -7.64 7.23
C ILE A 161 -19.09 -7.37 5.88
N GLY A 162 -18.24 -7.17 4.85
CA GLY A 162 -18.73 -6.94 3.50
C GLY A 162 -17.62 -7.00 2.44
N PRO A 163 -18.00 -7.13 1.16
CA PRO A 163 -17.04 -7.14 0.07
C PRO A 163 -16.38 -5.78 -0.11
N VAL A 164 -15.10 -5.78 -0.41
CA VAL A 164 -14.31 -4.57 -0.67
C VAL A 164 -13.49 -4.75 -1.94
N ARG A 165 -13.16 -3.64 -2.59
CA ARG A 165 -12.23 -3.65 -3.73
C ARG A 165 -10.81 -3.90 -3.23
N PRO A 166 -10.01 -4.70 -3.94
CA PRO A 166 -8.61 -4.92 -3.59
C PRO A 166 -7.82 -3.61 -3.48
N SER A 167 -7.04 -3.46 -2.43
CA SER A 167 -5.99 -2.45 -2.32
C SER A 167 -4.74 -2.90 -3.08
N LEU A 168 -3.78 -2.02 -3.29
CA LEU A 168 -2.47 -2.42 -3.84
C LEU A 168 -1.68 -3.30 -2.88
N GLU A 169 -1.91 -3.17 -1.56
CA GLU A 169 -1.33 -4.05 -0.55
C GLU A 169 -1.85 -5.49 -0.72
N ASP A 170 -3.17 -5.65 -0.88
CA ASP A 170 -3.79 -6.96 -1.12
C ASP A 170 -3.22 -7.62 -2.38
N VAL A 171 -3.09 -6.84 -3.46
CA VAL A 171 -2.49 -7.31 -4.73
C VAL A 171 -1.04 -7.76 -4.53
N PHE A 172 -0.23 -6.94 -3.85
CA PHE A 172 1.17 -7.25 -3.59
C PHE A 172 1.31 -8.55 -2.80
N VAL A 173 0.56 -8.68 -1.70
CA VAL A 173 0.54 -9.86 -0.86
C VAL A 173 0.12 -11.11 -1.65
N ALA A 174 -0.94 -11.01 -2.47
CA ALA A 174 -1.39 -12.11 -3.32
C ALA A 174 -0.33 -12.53 -4.34
N LEU A 175 0.37 -11.57 -4.97
CA LEU A 175 1.45 -11.86 -5.91
C LEU A 175 2.64 -12.53 -5.25
N VAL A 176 3.08 -12.03 -4.09
CA VAL A 176 4.19 -12.62 -3.31
C VAL A 176 3.86 -14.06 -2.93
N ARG A 177 2.63 -14.33 -2.50
CA ARG A 177 2.15 -15.68 -2.17
C ARG A 177 2.20 -16.61 -3.39
N ARG A 178 1.74 -16.15 -4.56
CA ARG A 178 1.76 -16.95 -5.81
C ARG A 178 3.19 -17.35 -6.22
N GLU A 179 4.19 -16.55 -5.90
CA GLU A 179 5.60 -16.86 -6.10
C GLU A 179 6.22 -17.78 -5.03
N GLY A 180 5.41 -18.31 -4.11
CA GLY A 180 5.88 -19.16 -3.02
C GLY A 180 6.65 -18.42 -1.93
N GLY A 181 6.47 -17.09 -1.84
CA GLY A 181 7.05 -16.24 -0.81
C GLY A 181 6.10 -16.09 0.39
N ALA A 182 6.66 -16.11 1.61
CA ALA A 182 5.98 -15.56 2.77
C ALA A 182 6.18 -14.03 2.78
N VAL A 183 5.12 -13.26 2.99
CA VAL A 183 5.24 -11.84 3.30
C VAL A 183 5.81 -11.76 4.71
N ALA A 184 7.00 -11.15 4.87
CA ALA A 184 7.51 -10.84 6.19
C ALA A 184 6.55 -9.84 6.84
N GLY A 185 5.94 -10.26 7.94
CA GLY A 185 5.08 -9.41 8.77
C GLY A 185 5.88 -8.46 9.63
#